data_45d7032acf88a478b111cba26b8baac2
#
_entry.id   45d7032acf88a478b111cba26b8baac2
#
_cell.length_a   1.000
_cell.length_b   1.000
_cell.length_c   1.000
_cell.angle_alpha   90.00
_cell.angle_beta   90.00
_cell.angle_gamma   90.00
#
_symmetry.space_group_name_H-M   'P 1'
#
loop_
_entity.id
_entity.type
_entity.pdbx_description
1 polymer ?
#
loop_
_entity_poly.entity_id
_entity_poly.type
_entity_poly.pdbx_seq_one_letter_code
_entity_poly.pdbx_strand_id
1 'polypeptide(L)'
;LDCLGAISFKGTTRDARFGNPTPRIAECTSGLINSVGLQNPGIDKVIAEELPNLRKIFHNPIVANISGFSLEEYEECCAKIDKEEQVEIIEVNVSCPNVHNGGMSFGTQPESAAEVTRRVKAVTKKPVFIKLSPNVTDIVAIARACEEAGADGICLINTLLGMRIDTVRRKPVIANKMGGFSGDAIFPVALRMVYQVANAVKIPVVGMGG
;
A
#
# COMPACT_ATOMS: atom_id res chain seq x y z
N LEU A 1 -8.53 -12.79 -17.40
CA LEU A 1 -7.59 -11.91 -16.69
C LEU A 1 -6.12 -12.21 -17.02
N ASP A 2 -5.80 -13.38 -17.58
CA ASP A 2 -4.42 -13.84 -17.86
C ASP A 2 -3.64 -13.02 -18.90
N CYS A 3 -4.22 -11.97 -19.46
CA CYS A 3 -3.50 -10.96 -20.23
C CYS A 3 -2.64 -10.01 -19.33
N LEU A 4 -2.88 -9.98 -18.03
CA LEU A 4 -2.11 -9.23 -17.05
C LEU A 4 -0.90 -10.04 -16.59
N GLY A 5 0.26 -9.40 -16.46
CA GLY A 5 1.47 -10.05 -15.97
C GLY A 5 1.42 -10.46 -14.49
N ALA A 6 0.68 -9.70 -13.66
CA ALA A 6 0.43 -9.99 -12.25
C ALA A 6 -0.82 -9.27 -11.77
N ILE A 7 -1.39 -9.71 -10.65
CA ILE A 7 -2.47 -9.03 -9.93
C ILE A 7 -2.07 -8.83 -8.47
N SER A 8 -2.22 -7.59 -7.97
CA SER A 8 -2.15 -7.29 -6.54
C SER A 8 -3.56 -7.27 -5.97
N PHE A 9 -3.82 -8.07 -4.93
CA PHE A 9 -5.11 -8.04 -4.27
C PHE A 9 -5.25 -6.86 -3.30
N LYS A 10 -6.46 -6.66 -2.80
CA LYS A 10 -6.80 -5.57 -1.87
C LYS A 10 -5.92 -5.61 -0.62
N GLY A 11 -5.40 -4.44 -0.21
CA GLY A 11 -4.64 -4.30 1.03
C GLY A 11 -5.36 -4.96 2.20
N THR A 12 -4.72 -5.99 2.76
CA THR A 12 -5.29 -6.89 3.77
C THR A 12 -4.63 -6.65 5.12
N THR A 13 -5.44 -6.64 6.17
CA THR A 13 -5.03 -6.52 7.56
C THR A 13 -5.27 -7.83 8.31
N ARG A 14 -4.69 -7.99 9.51
CA ARG A 14 -4.91 -9.16 10.35
C ARG A 14 -6.40 -9.38 10.56
N ASP A 15 -7.09 -8.38 11.06
CA ASP A 15 -8.52 -8.43 11.35
C ASP A 15 -9.34 -7.80 10.21
N ALA A 16 -10.59 -8.25 10.04
CA ALA A 16 -11.52 -7.67 9.08
C ALA A 16 -11.82 -6.19 9.39
N ARG A 17 -11.96 -5.38 8.33
CA ARG A 17 -12.28 -3.95 8.44
C ARG A 17 -13.42 -3.56 7.54
N PHE A 18 -14.40 -2.85 8.08
CA PHE A 18 -15.51 -2.27 7.30
C PHE A 18 -15.10 -1.00 6.53
N GLY A 19 -13.96 -0.42 6.90
CA GLY A 19 -13.51 0.86 6.35
C GLY A 19 -14.13 2.06 7.06
N ASN A 20 -13.90 3.24 6.48
CA ASN A 20 -14.36 4.52 7.04
C ASN A 20 -15.82 4.81 6.69
N PRO A 21 -16.49 5.72 7.42
CA PRO A 21 -17.84 6.19 7.09
C PRO A 21 -17.94 6.80 5.69
N THR A 22 -19.11 6.66 5.08
CA THR A 22 -19.46 7.30 3.79
C THR A 22 -19.95 8.75 3.98
N PRO A 23 -19.83 9.60 2.95
CA PRO A 23 -19.15 9.39 1.67
C PRO A 23 -17.62 9.30 1.84
N ARG A 24 -17.00 8.33 1.18
CA ARG A 24 -15.56 8.07 1.31
C ARG A 24 -14.78 8.04 -0.01
N ILE A 25 -15.47 8.32 -1.10
CA ILE A 25 -14.91 8.45 -2.45
C ILE A 25 -15.62 9.64 -3.12
N ALA A 26 -14.86 10.46 -3.84
CA ALA A 26 -15.40 11.55 -4.65
C ALA A 26 -14.50 11.85 -5.84
N GLU A 27 -15.09 12.17 -6.97
CA GLU A 27 -14.37 12.66 -8.15
C GLU A 27 -13.76 14.04 -7.88
N CYS A 28 -12.62 14.29 -8.47
CA CYS A 28 -11.94 15.58 -8.51
C CYS A 28 -11.55 15.91 -9.96
N THR A 29 -11.14 17.14 -10.23
CA THR A 29 -10.56 17.49 -11.52
C THR A 29 -9.33 16.62 -11.78
N SER A 30 -9.36 15.89 -12.89
CA SER A 30 -8.28 14.95 -13.32
C SER A 30 -7.91 13.90 -12.28
N GLY A 31 -8.87 13.44 -11.46
CA GLY A 31 -8.59 12.41 -10.49
C GLY A 31 -9.74 12.07 -9.55
N LEU A 32 -9.37 11.32 -8.52
CA LEU A 32 -10.29 10.81 -7.51
C LEU A 32 -9.68 11.01 -6.12
N ILE A 33 -10.51 11.43 -5.16
CA ILE A 33 -10.14 11.42 -3.75
C ILE A 33 -10.85 10.28 -3.03
N ASN A 34 -10.13 9.52 -2.22
CA ASN A 34 -10.70 8.42 -1.45
C ASN A 34 -10.15 8.36 -0.01
N SER A 35 -11.01 7.87 0.86
CA SER A 35 -10.69 7.54 2.24
C SER A 35 -11.42 6.25 2.62
N VAL A 36 -11.22 5.18 1.84
CA VAL A 36 -11.91 3.90 2.04
C VAL A 36 -11.56 3.26 3.38
N GLY A 37 -10.33 3.41 3.87
CA GLY A 37 -9.93 2.95 5.20
C GLY A 37 -9.64 1.45 5.29
N LEU A 38 -8.97 0.89 4.28
CA LEU A 38 -8.55 -0.52 4.24
C LEU A 38 -9.72 -1.51 4.43
N GLN A 39 -10.88 -1.27 3.81
CA GLN A 39 -11.95 -2.25 3.84
C GLN A 39 -11.47 -3.58 3.26
N ASN A 40 -11.47 -4.63 4.08
CA ASN A 40 -11.03 -5.98 3.70
C ASN A 40 -11.59 -7.02 4.68
N PRO A 41 -11.66 -8.31 4.30
CA PRO A 41 -12.25 -9.36 5.13
C PRO A 41 -11.31 -9.93 6.20
N GLY A 42 -10.06 -9.47 6.30
CA GLY A 42 -9.02 -10.03 7.16
C GLY A 42 -8.22 -11.15 6.49
N ILE A 43 -6.98 -11.35 6.99
CA ILE A 43 -6.02 -12.26 6.36
C ILE A 43 -6.51 -13.71 6.28
N ASP A 44 -7.16 -14.21 7.32
CA ASP A 44 -7.62 -15.60 7.37
C ASP A 44 -8.69 -15.88 6.32
N LYS A 45 -9.61 -14.92 6.11
CA LYS A 45 -10.64 -15.06 5.08
C LYS A 45 -10.08 -14.86 3.67
N VAL A 46 -9.09 -13.98 3.48
CA VAL A 46 -8.38 -13.85 2.20
C VAL A 46 -7.74 -15.18 1.81
N ILE A 47 -7.05 -15.84 2.73
CA ILE A 47 -6.42 -17.14 2.49
C ILE A 47 -7.46 -18.23 2.21
N ALA A 48 -8.53 -18.28 3.01
CA ALA A 48 -9.51 -19.37 2.91
C ALA A 48 -10.45 -19.24 1.70
N GLU A 49 -10.78 -18.03 1.26
CA GLU A 49 -11.83 -17.79 0.25
C GLU A 49 -11.34 -17.00 -0.97
N GLU A 50 -10.70 -15.82 -0.75
CA GLU A 50 -10.40 -14.88 -1.83
C GLU A 50 -9.29 -15.41 -2.77
N LEU A 51 -8.19 -15.90 -2.21
CA LEU A 51 -7.08 -16.46 -3.00
C LEU A 51 -7.52 -17.68 -3.83
N PRO A 52 -8.18 -18.69 -3.27
CA PRO A 52 -8.69 -19.82 -4.06
C PRO A 52 -9.67 -19.39 -5.15
N ASN A 53 -10.51 -18.38 -4.90
CA ASN A 53 -11.43 -17.86 -5.90
C ASN A 53 -10.70 -17.08 -7.01
N LEU A 54 -9.71 -16.27 -6.66
CA LEU A 54 -8.88 -15.57 -7.64
C LEU A 54 -8.12 -16.56 -8.53
N ARG A 55 -7.57 -17.64 -7.98
CA ARG A 55 -6.80 -18.64 -8.73
C ARG A 55 -7.64 -19.42 -9.74
N LYS A 56 -8.96 -19.51 -9.57
CA LYS A 56 -9.86 -20.11 -10.57
C LYS A 56 -9.93 -19.33 -11.89
N ILE A 57 -9.61 -18.04 -11.86
CA ILE A 57 -9.78 -17.10 -12.99
C ILE A 57 -8.51 -16.36 -13.38
N PHE A 58 -7.42 -16.55 -12.63
CA PHE A 58 -6.13 -15.91 -12.87
C PHE A 58 -4.98 -16.86 -12.52
N HIS A 59 -4.06 -17.11 -13.49
CA HIS A 59 -3.02 -18.13 -13.40
C HIS A 59 -1.61 -17.55 -13.33
N ASN A 60 -1.45 -16.24 -13.54
CA ASN A 60 -0.19 -15.52 -13.45
C ASN A 60 0.12 -15.13 -11.97
N PRO A 61 1.29 -14.56 -11.68
CA PRO A 61 1.71 -14.18 -10.34
C PRO A 61 0.70 -13.33 -9.57
N ILE A 62 0.47 -13.70 -8.30
CA ILE A 62 -0.36 -12.93 -7.35
C ILE A 62 0.56 -12.20 -6.37
N VAL A 63 0.33 -10.91 -6.21
CA VAL A 63 0.99 -10.05 -5.25
C VAL A 63 0.09 -9.85 -4.03
N ALA A 64 0.55 -10.24 -2.86
CA ALA A 64 -0.18 -10.03 -1.61
C ALA A 64 0.09 -8.63 -1.06
N ASN A 65 -0.89 -7.73 -1.13
CA ASN A 65 -0.78 -6.42 -0.49
C ASN A 65 -1.16 -6.52 0.99
N ILE A 66 -0.17 -6.34 1.87
CA ILE A 66 -0.33 -6.45 3.33
C ILE A 66 -0.21 -5.08 3.98
N SER A 67 -1.15 -4.79 4.87
CA SER A 67 -1.18 -3.58 5.70
C SER A 67 -1.32 -3.95 7.17
N GLY A 68 -0.76 -3.17 8.07
CA GLY A 68 -0.85 -3.38 9.52
C GLY A 68 -0.84 -2.06 10.29
N PHE A 69 -1.21 -2.13 11.56
CA PHE A 69 -1.21 -1.00 12.49
C PHE A 69 -0.19 -1.18 13.62
N SER A 70 0.47 -2.32 13.67
CA SER A 70 1.62 -2.61 14.52
C SER A 70 2.62 -3.48 13.80
N LEU A 71 3.85 -3.59 14.30
CA LEU A 71 4.89 -4.46 13.76
C LEU A 71 4.44 -5.93 13.79
N GLU A 72 3.78 -6.34 14.87
CA GLU A 72 3.26 -7.70 15.09
C GLU A 72 2.18 -8.05 14.05
N GLU A 73 1.32 -7.11 13.67
CA GLU A 73 0.32 -7.34 12.63
C GLU A 73 0.95 -7.60 11.26
N TYR A 74 1.99 -6.83 10.90
CA TYR A 74 2.74 -7.10 9.65
C TYR A 74 3.40 -8.47 9.68
N GLU A 75 4.09 -8.83 10.77
CA GLU A 75 4.74 -10.14 10.91
C GLU A 75 3.73 -11.28 10.79
N GLU A 76 2.64 -11.21 11.56
CA GLU A 76 1.61 -12.26 11.57
C GLU A 76 0.99 -12.47 10.19
N CYS A 77 0.60 -11.36 9.51
CA CYS A 77 0.02 -11.45 8.18
C CYS A 77 1.01 -12.00 7.16
N CYS A 78 2.27 -11.54 7.18
CA CYS A 78 3.28 -12.02 6.24
C CYS A 78 3.66 -13.48 6.50
N ALA A 79 3.75 -13.91 7.75
CA ALA A 79 4.00 -15.31 8.10
C ALA A 79 2.86 -16.27 7.67
N LYS A 80 1.61 -15.80 7.69
CA LYS A 80 0.47 -16.55 7.16
C LYS A 80 0.54 -16.65 5.63
N ILE A 81 0.76 -15.54 4.94
CA ILE A 81 0.84 -15.47 3.48
C ILE A 81 2.05 -16.20 2.92
N ASP A 82 3.15 -16.29 3.66
CA ASP A 82 4.35 -17.03 3.24
C ASP A 82 4.04 -18.50 2.91
N LYS A 83 3.04 -19.08 3.56
CA LYS A 83 2.61 -20.48 3.37
C LYS A 83 1.76 -20.70 2.13
N GLU A 84 1.28 -19.63 1.50
CA GLU A 84 0.37 -19.69 0.35
C GLU A 84 1.16 -19.79 -0.96
N GLU A 85 1.24 -20.98 -1.54
CA GLU A 85 1.96 -21.23 -2.80
C GLU A 85 1.46 -20.38 -3.97
N GLN A 86 0.21 -19.89 -3.90
CA GLN A 86 -0.41 -19.06 -4.92
C GLN A 86 0.14 -17.63 -4.95
N VAL A 87 0.81 -17.19 -3.89
CA VAL A 87 1.37 -15.85 -3.76
C VAL A 87 2.86 -15.90 -4.05
N GLU A 88 3.31 -15.09 -5.00
CA GLU A 88 4.71 -15.03 -5.41
C GLU A 88 5.46 -13.86 -4.77
N ILE A 89 4.78 -12.75 -4.48
CA ILE A 89 5.39 -11.52 -3.93
C ILE A 89 4.52 -10.99 -2.79
N ILE A 90 5.15 -10.49 -1.74
CA ILE A 90 4.49 -9.73 -0.67
C ILE A 90 4.78 -8.24 -0.87
N GLU A 91 3.74 -7.44 -1.12
CA GLU A 91 3.81 -5.98 -1.13
C GLU A 91 3.39 -5.44 0.24
N VAL A 92 4.32 -4.91 1.00
CA VAL A 92 4.07 -4.35 2.34
C VAL A 92 3.71 -2.86 2.22
N ASN A 93 2.48 -2.53 2.52
CA ASN A 93 1.98 -1.17 2.46
C ASN A 93 2.23 -0.44 3.79
N VAL A 94 3.33 0.31 3.85
CA VAL A 94 3.68 1.14 5.03
C VAL A 94 3.03 2.53 5.02
N SER A 95 2.21 2.81 4.01
CA SER A 95 1.72 4.17 3.67
C SER A 95 0.33 4.48 4.21
N CYS A 96 -0.22 3.75 5.19
CA CYS A 96 -1.60 3.96 5.61
C CYS A 96 -1.76 5.29 6.39
N PRO A 97 -2.26 6.39 5.75
CA PRO A 97 -2.36 7.71 6.39
C PRO A 97 -3.60 7.84 7.30
N ASN A 98 -4.46 6.85 7.35
CA ASN A 98 -5.79 6.94 7.96
C ASN A 98 -5.86 6.31 9.36
N VAL A 99 -4.79 6.35 10.14
CA VAL A 99 -4.80 5.90 11.53
C VAL A 99 -5.08 7.07 12.46
N HIS A 100 -6.36 7.34 12.69
CA HIS A 100 -6.80 8.13 13.83
C HIS A 100 -6.63 7.25 15.08
N ASN A 101 -5.57 7.45 15.83
CA ASN A 101 -5.33 7.05 17.22
C ASN A 101 -3.84 6.74 17.45
N GLY A 102 -2.96 7.75 17.23
CA GLY A 102 -1.60 7.70 17.74
C GLY A 102 -0.65 6.66 17.10
N GLY A 103 -1.08 5.98 16.04
CA GLY A 103 -0.21 5.08 15.28
C GLY A 103 0.72 5.88 14.39
N MET A 104 2.03 5.73 14.59
CA MET A 104 3.02 6.28 13.65
C MET A 104 2.76 5.68 12.27
N SER A 105 2.70 6.53 11.24
CA SER A 105 2.76 6.07 9.87
C SER A 105 4.16 5.49 9.65
N PHE A 106 4.26 4.17 9.57
CA PHE A 106 5.55 3.46 9.42
C PHE A 106 6.32 3.90 8.16
N GLY A 107 5.64 4.43 7.17
CA GLY A 107 6.26 4.90 5.92
C GLY A 107 6.66 6.37 5.89
N THR A 108 6.65 7.10 7.01
CA THR A 108 7.03 8.53 7.04
C THR A 108 8.45 8.79 7.49
N GLN A 109 9.09 7.81 8.14
CA GLN A 109 10.46 7.90 8.61
C GLN A 109 11.29 6.70 8.12
N PRO A 110 12.55 6.90 7.72
CA PRO A 110 13.42 5.82 7.26
C PRO A 110 13.54 4.67 8.28
N GLU A 111 13.71 5.00 9.55
CA GLU A 111 13.94 4.04 10.63
C GLU A 111 12.72 3.12 10.85
N SER A 112 11.52 3.68 10.83
CA SER A 112 10.28 2.91 11.01
C SER A 112 9.97 2.04 9.81
N ALA A 113 10.22 2.52 8.58
CA ALA A 113 10.07 1.72 7.37
C ALA A 113 11.08 0.57 7.32
N ALA A 114 12.33 0.82 7.69
CA ALA A 114 13.36 -0.20 7.82
C ALA A 114 13.02 -1.25 8.88
N GLU A 115 12.45 -0.85 10.02
CA GLU A 115 12.06 -1.80 11.06
C GLU A 115 10.95 -2.74 10.59
N VAL A 116 9.89 -2.22 9.95
CA VAL A 116 8.86 -3.07 9.32
C VAL A 116 9.49 -4.03 8.32
N THR A 117 10.42 -3.54 7.49
CA THR A 117 11.10 -4.36 6.49
C THR A 117 11.86 -5.51 7.14
N ARG A 118 12.68 -5.25 8.16
CA ARG A 118 13.44 -6.29 8.88
C ARG A 118 12.53 -7.34 9.50
N ARG A 119 11.47 -6.90 10.18
CA ARG A 119 10.51 -7.79 10.85
C ARG A 119 9.79 -8.70 9.86
N VAL A 120 9.33 -8.14 8.73
CA VAL A 120 8.69 -8.92 7.68
C VAL A 120 9.68 -9.90 7.04
N LYS A 121 10.88 -9.46 6.69
CA LYS A 121 11.91 -10.34 6.11
C LYS A 121 12.32 -11.48 7.03
N ALA A 122 12.19 -11.34 8.34
CA ALA A 122 12.49 -12.40 9.29
C ALA A 122 11.46 -13.54 9.28
N VAL A 123 10.24 -13.31 8.81
CA VAL A 123 9.13 -14.28 8.86
C VAL A 123 8.67 -14.80 7.50
N THR A 124 9.26 -14.36 6.40
CA THR A 124 8.93 -14.83 5.05
C THR A 124 10.16 -15.13 4.22
N LYS A 125 10.03 -16.12 3.32
CA LYS A 125 11.01 -16.44 2.28
C LYS A 125 10.65 -15.84 0.92
N LYS A 126 9.42 -15.34 0.77
CA LYS A 126 8.97 -14.71 -0.46
C LYS A 126 9.64 -13.35 -0.67
N PRO A 127 9.78 -12.89 -1.92
CA PRO A 127 10.21 -11.52 -2.20
C PRO A 127 9.30 -10.50 -1.52
N VAL A 128 9.91 -9.52 -0.82
CA VAL A 128 9.22 -8.45 -0.10
C VAL A 128 9.46 -7.12 -0.78
N PHE A 129 8.39 -6.52 -1.27
CA PHE A 129 8.39 -5.19 -1.87
C PHE A 129 7.72 -4.20 -0.90
N ILE A 130 8.38 -3.07 -0.66
CA ILE A 130 7.86 -2.05 0.26
C ILE A 130 7.18 -0.94 -0.53
N LYS A 131 5.88 -0.70 -0.26
CA LYS A 131 5.09 0.33 -0.93
C LYS A 131 5.14 1.65 -0.18
N LEU A 132 5.80 2.63 -0.79
CA LEU A 132 6.13 3.91 -0.18
C LEU A 132 5.03 4.97 -0.36
N SER A 133 4.93 5.85 0.64
CA SER A 133 4.09 7.04 0.63
C SER A 133 4.76 8.20 -0.11
N PRO A 134 4.03 8.96 -0.94
CA PRO A 134 4.53 10.21 -1.50
C PRO A 134 4.46 11.39 -0.53
N ASN A 135 3.82 11.21 0.64
CA ASN A 135 3.53 12.29 1.60
C ASN A 135 4.71 12.47 2.58
N VAL A 136 5.90 12.57 2.03
CA VAL A 136 7.18 12.67 2.76
C VAL A 136 8.09 13.71 2.10
N THR A 137 9.04 14.23 2.84
CA THR A 137 10.00 15.20 2.32
C THR A 137 11.08 14.53 1.48
N ASP A 138 11.60 13.37 1.92
CA ASP A 138 12.65 12.62 1.24
C ASP A 138 12.27 11.14 1.11
N ILE A 139 11.70 10.79 -0.05
CA ILE A 139 11.32 9.41 -0.36
C ILE A 139 12.54 8.53 -0.64
N VAL A 140 13.65 9.13 -1.09
CA VAL A 140 14.90 8.41 -1.39
C VAL A 140 15.54 7.87 -0.11
N ALA A 141 15.57 8.67 0.96
CA ALA A 141 16.09 8.22 2.25
C ALA A 141 15.31 7.01 2.77
N ILE A 142 13.98 7.01 2.63
CA ILE A 142 13.14 5.88 3.05
C ILE A 142 13.40 4.64 2.18
N ALA A 143 13.50 4.81 0.85
CA ALA A 143 13.76 3.71 -0.07
C ALA A 143 15.11 3.02 0.24
N ARG A 144 16.17 3.81 0.47
CA ARG A 144 17.49 3.28 0.86
C ARG A 144 17.45 2.53 2.18
N ALA A 145 16.77 3.07 3.18
CA ALA A 145 16.63 2.40 4.47
C ALA A 145 15.89 1.06 4.36
N CYS A 146 14.89 0.96 3.48
CA CYS A 146 14.23 -0.31 3.18
C CYS A 146 15.15 -1.29 2.45
N GLU A 147 15.92 -0.84 1.46
CA GLU A 147 16.92 -1.66 0.76
C GLU A 147 17.97 -2.20 1.74
N GLU A 148 18.55 -1.34 2.58
CA GLU A 148 19.53 -1.72 3.62
C GLU A 148 18.93 -2.68 4.65
N ALA A 149 17.63 -2.62 4.90
CA ALA A 149 16.91 -3.53 5.77
C ALA A 149 16.55 -4.87 5.11
N GLY A 150 16.88 -5.06 3.81
CA GLY A 150 16.73 -6.31 3.09
C GLY A 150 15.46 -6.43 2.24
N ALA A 151 14.82 -5.31 1.88
CA ALA A 151 13.74 -5.33 0.88
C ALA A 151 14.24 -5.88 -0.46
N ASP A 152 13.42 -6.65 -1.15
CA ASP A 152 13.71 -7.20 -2.48
C ASP A 152 13.26 -6.26 -3.62
N GLY A 153 12.44 -5.26 -3.30
CA GLY A 153 12.00 -4.23 -4.24
C GLY A 153 11.24 -3.10 -3.55
N ILE A 154 11.03 -2.02 -4.31
CA ILE A 154 10.28 -0.84 -3.88
C ILE A 154 9.11 -0.62 -4.83
N CYS A 155 7.91 -0.42 -4.28
CA CYS A 155 6.76 0.07 -5.02
C CYS A 155 6.49 1.53 -4.66
N LEU A 156 6.25 2.39 -5.62
CA LEU A 156 5.85 3.78 -5.38
C LEU A 156 5.11 4.36 -6.60
N ILE A 157 4.15 5.23 -6.37
CA ILE A 157 3.76 5.85 -5.11
C ILE A 157 2.38 5.37 -4.65
N ASN A 158 2.11 5.45 -3.34
CA ASN A 158 0.75 5.46 -2.83
C ASN A 158 0.09 6.81 -3.17
N THR A 159 -1.13 7.07 -2.72
CA THR A 159 -1.88 8.28 -3.03
C THR A 159 -1.34 9.52 -2.31
N LEU A 160 -1.41 10.67 -2.98
CA LEU A 160 -1.13 11.98 -2.35
C LEU A 160 -2.26 12.37 -1.40
N LEU A 161 -1.94 12.95 -0.25
CA LEU A 161 -2.95 13.50 0.65
C LEU A 161 -3.58 14.74 0.02
N GLY A 162 -4.89 14.74 -0.11
CA GLY A 162 -5.65 15.82 -0.73
C GLY A 162 -6.98 16.07 -0.02
N MET A 163 -7.66 17.14 -0.45
CA MET A 163 -8.96 17.55 0.05
C MET A 163 -9.80 18.13 -1.07
N ARG A 164 -11.11 17.90 -1.04
CA ARG A 164 -12.08 18.60 -1.87
C ARG A 164 -13.20 19.19 -1.02
N ILE A 165 -13.57 20.43 -1.32
CA ILE A 165 -14.66 21.14 -0.64
C ILE A 165 -15.81 21.34 -1.63
N ASP A 166 -17.03 21.02 -1.20
CA ASP A 166 -18.26 21.44 -1.85
C ASP A 166 -18.51 22.91 -1.49
N THR A 167 -18.34 23.78 -2.47
CA THR A 167 -18.45 25.24 -2.28
C THR A 167 -19.87 25.70 -2.03
N VAL A 168 -20.88 24.96 -2.50
CA VAL A 168 -22.30 25.25 -2.27
C VAL A 168 -22.69 24.89 -0.84
N ARG A 169 -22.33 23.67 -0.41
CA ARG A 169 -22.61 23.18 0.95
C ARG A 169 -21.59 23.66 1.98
N ARG A 170 -20.47 24.24 1.56
CA ARG A 170 -19.38 24.78 2.38
C ARG A 170 -18.81 23.72 3.35
N LYS A 171 -18.61 22.48 2.86
CA LYS A 171 -18.06 21.37 3.67
C LYS A 171 -17.25 20.40 2.82
N PRO A 172 -16.37 19.59 3.44
CA PRO A 172 -15.66 18.53 2.75
C PRO A 172 -16.63 17.55 2.06
N VAL A 173 -16.23 17.03 0.89
CA VAL A 173 -17.04 16.08 0.10
C VAL A 173 -17.01 14.67 0.65
N ILE A 174 -15.97 14.30 1.40
CA ILE A 174 -15.85 12.99 2.04
C ILE A 174 -15.89 13.12 3.57
N ALA A 175 -16.39 12.10 4.25
CA ALA A 175 -16.61 12.11 5.71
C ALA A 175 -15.33 12.38 6.51
N ASN A 176 -14.21 11.81 6.10
CA ASN A 176 -12.90 12.01 6.73
C ASN A 176 -12.22 13.35 6.40
N LYS A 177 -12.90 14.23 5.66
CA LYS A 177 -12.42 15.54 5.22
C LYS A 177 -11.26 15.46 4.22
N MET A 178 -10.19 14.76 4.54
CA MET A 178 -9.00 14.51 3.71
C MET A 178 -8.93 13.05 3.30
N GLY A 179 -8.34 12.78 2.14
CA GLY A 179 -8.16 11.42 1.61
C GLY A 179 -7.03 11.35 0.60
N GLY A 180 -6.76 10.15 0.12
CA GLY A 180 -5.75 9.91 -0.91
C GLY A 180 -6.24 10.36 -2.28
N PHE A 181 -5.48 11.22 -2.95
CA PHE A 181 -5.73 11.70 -4.30
C PHE A 181 -4.93 10.87 -5.30
N SER A 182 -5.61 10.40 -6.35
CA SER A 182 -5.05 9.60 -7.45
C SER A 182 -5.67 10.02 -8.80
N GLY A 183 -5.06 9.62 -9.90
CA GLY A 183 -5.47 9.93 -11.27
C GLY A 183 -4.42 10.74 -12.03
N ASP A 184 -4.73 11.16 -13.24
CA ASP A 184 -3.78 11.78 -14.17
C ASP A 184 -3.03 12.99 -13.59
N ALA A 185 -3.67 13.75 -12.71
CA ALA A 185 -3.06 14.93 -12.10
C ALA A 185 -1.83 14.62 -11.24
N ILE A 186 -1.68 13.41 -10.72
CA ILE A 186 -0.51 13.04 -9.91
C ILE A 186 0.64 12.45 -10.71
N PHE A 187 0.44 12.15 -11.99
CA PHE A 187 1.45 11.47 -12.82
C PHE A 187 2.83 12.15 -12.81
N PRO A 188 2.97 13.47 -12.98
CA PRO A 188 4.29 14.12 -12.94
C PRO A 188 4.99 13.97 -11.59
N VAL A 189 4.22 13.93 -10.48
CA VAL A 189 4.76 13.73 -9.13
C VAL A 189 5.23 12.28 -8.96
N ALA A 190 4.41 11.33 -9.39
CA ALA A 190 4.74 9.90 -9.36
C ALA A 190 6.01 9.63 -10.18
N LEU A 191 6.06 10.12 -11.43
CA LEU A 191 7.19 9.94 -12.32
C LEU A 191 8.50 10.50 -11.73
N ARG A 192 8.47 11.71 -11.15
CA ARG A 192 9.62 12.30 -10.48
C ARG A 192 10.13 11.42 -9.33
N MET A 193 9.23 10.94 -8.47
CA MET A 193 9.60 10.12 -7.32
C MET A 193 10.16 8.75 -7.76
N VAL A 194 9.55 8.12 -8.75
CA VAL A 194 10.06 6.86 -9.34
C VAL A 194 11.45 7.07 -9.90
N TYR A 195 11.68 8.14 -10.68
CA TYR A 195 12.99 8.46 -11.23
C TYR A 195 14.05 8.65 -10.14
N GLN A 196 13.73 9.40 -9.07
CA GLN A 196 14.66 9.64 -7.97
C GLN A 196 15.03 8.34 -7.24
N VAL A 197 14.04 7.50 -6.92
CA VAL A 197 14.27 6.23 -6.22
C VAL A 197 15.02 5.24 -7.10
N ALA A 198 14.63 5.07 -8.38
CA ALA A 198 15.30 4.15 -9.30
C ALA A 198 16.78 4.47 -9.55
N ASN A 199 17.18 5.75 -9.41
CA ASN A 199 18.59 6.14 -9.47
C ASN A 199 19.33 6.02 -8.13
N ALA A 200 18.62 5.73 -7.03
CA ALA A 200 19.18 5.73 -5.68
C ALA A 200 19.34 4.35 -5.07
N VAL A 201 18.54 3.37 -5.50
CA VAL A 201 18.57 1.98 -5.03
C VAL A 201 19.01 1.03 -6.14
N LYS A 202 19.45 -0.17 -5.76
CA LYS A 202 19.91 -1.22 -6.70
C LYS A 202 18.84 -2.31 -6.92
N ILE A 203 17.86 -2.40 -6.02
CA ILE A 203 16.75 -3.34 -6.10
C ILE A 203 15.69 -2.87 -7.11
N PRO A 204 14.86 -3.79 -7.63
CA PRO A 204 13.76 -3.45 -8.55
C PRO A 204 12.82 -2.37 -8.02
N VAL A 205 12.38 -1.49 -8.92
CA VAL A 205 11.43 -0.42 -8.60
C VAL A 205 10.19 -0.56 -9.47
N VAL A 206 9.02 -0.63 -8.84
CA VAL A 206 7.70 -0.69 -9.48
C VAL A 206 7.05 0.68 -9.37
N GLY A 207 6.93 1.38 -10.49
CA GLY A 207 6.26 2.68 -10.58
C GLY A 207 4.75 2.53 -10.73
N MET A 208 3.99 3.32 -9.99
CA MET A 208 2.53 3.40 -10.10
C MET A 208 2.04 4.82 -9.78
N GLY A 209 0.93 5.21 -10.38
CA GLY A 209 0.29 6.52 -10.17
C GLY A 209 0.16 7.32 -11.46
N GLY A 210 -1.04 7.85 -11.72
CA GLY A 210 -1.38 8.57 -12.94
C GLY A 210 -2.51 7.93 -13.71
#